data_35fc8c8372037d7b436c4e424176ab64
#
_entry.id   35fc8c8372037d7b436c4e424176ab64
#
_cell.length_a   1.000
_cell.length_b   1.000
_cell.length_c   1.000
_cell.angle_alpha   90.00
_cell.angle_beta   90.00
_cell.angle_gamma   90.00
#
_symmetry.space_group_name_H-M   'P 1'
#
loop_
_entity.id
_entity.type
_entity.pdbx_description
1 polymer ?
#
loop_
_entity_poly.entity_id
_entity_poly.type
_entity_poly.pdbx_seq_one_letter_code
_entity_poly.pdbx_strand_id
1 'polypeptide(L)'
;AIMNYFIEDIMGMGKGAITIASALLFGMSALFFYPTNKLSKKYGYRKIMLACLAMLTFFTLCLFQLGKIIPVSMGYPLFALIGIPVAGSAFIFPPAMLSEIGSKISEENGNRIEGVCFGIQGFFLKMAFMISILILPIILVAGNGDILSAITTAPKGVEKSGIYLTSLVSAISFIISFFFYYR
;
A
#
# COMPACT_ATOMS: atom_id res chain seq x y z
N ALA A 1 -8.18 -3.63 -4.01
CA ALA A 1 -8.58 -4.94 -4.54
C ALA A 1 -8.32 -6.06 -3.52
N ILE A 2 -7.11 -6.22 -2.98
CA ILE A 2 -6.74 -7.30 -2.05
C ILE A 2 -7.62 -7.34 -0.79
N MET A 3 -7.96 -6.18 -0.22
CA MET A 3 -8.78 -6.07 0.98
C MET A 3 -10.14 -6.75 0.83
N ASN A 4 -10.76 -6.68 -0.36
CA ASN A 4 -12.04 -7.32 -0.62
C ASN A 4 -11.93 -8.83 -0.45
N TYR A 5 -10.91 -9.45 -1.04
CA TYR A 5 -10.65 -10.89 -0.93
C TYR A 5 -10.34 -11.32 0.50
N PHE A 6 -9.61 -10.51 1.27
CA PHE A 6 -9.36 -10.80 2.68
C PHE A 6 -10.67 -10.84 3.49
N ILE A 7 -11.60 -9.92 3.22
CA ILE A 7 -12.85 -9.81 3.97
C ILE A 7 -13.84 -10.90 3.54
N GLU A 8 -13.98 -11.16 2.24
CA GLU A 8 -14.92 -12.18 1.74
C GLU A 8 -14.42 -13.60 1.98
N ASP A 9 -13.17 -13.92 1.62
CA ASP A 9 -12.67 -15.29 1.57
C ASP A 9 -12.00 -15.75 2.87
N ILE A 10 -11.34 -14.85 3.62
CA ILE A 10 -10.67 -15.20 4.88
C ILE A 10 -11.55 -14.91 6.07
N MET A 11 -12.19 -13.73 6.11
CA MET A 11 -13.07 -13.38 7.23
C MET A 11 -14.47 -13.96 7.09
N GLY A 12 -14.88 -14.42 5.89
CA GLY A 12 -16.19 -14.98 5.64
C GLY A 12 -17.34 -13.98 5.79
N MET A 13 -17.05 -12.68 5.67
CA MET A 13 -18.00 -11.61 5.88
C MET A 13 -18.55 -11.06 4.56
N GLY A 14 -19.82 -10.62 4.58
CA GLY A 14 -20.48 -10.10 3.40
C GLY A 14 -19.96 -8.73 2.92
N LYS A 15 -20.41 -8.30 1.76
CA LYS A 15 -20.00 -7.04 1.09
C LYS A 15 -20.13 -5.79 1.95
N GLY A 16 -21.05 -5.75 2.93
CA GLY A 16 -21.17 -4.64 3.88
C GLY A 16 -19.94 -4.48 4.78
N ALA A 17 -19.26 -5.58 5.11
CA ALA A 17 -18.04 -5.55 5.90
C ALA A 17 -16.87 -4.86 5.17
N ILE A 18 -16.83 -4.96 3.84
CA ILE A 18 -15.83 -4.28 2.99
C ILE A 18 -15.97 -2.76 3.12
N THR A 19 -17.21 -2.27 3.12
CA THR A 19 -17.49 -0.84 3.26
C THR A 19 -17.03 -0.33 4.62
N ILE A 20 -17.29 -1.09 5.70
CA ILE A 20 -16.88 -0.73 7.07
C ILE A 20 -15.35 -0.74 7.17
N ALA A 21 -14.68 -1.77 6.66
CA ALA A 21 -13.22 -1.86 6.70
C ALA A 21 -12.55 -0.74 5.88
N SER A 22 -13.12 -0.40 4.71
CA SER A 22 -12.67 0.73 3.89
C SER A 22 -12.86 2.05 4.61
N ALA A 23 -14.02 2.26 5.23
CA ALA A 23 -14.32 3.47 6.00
C ALA A 23 -13.36 3.62 7.19
N LEU A 24 -13.06 2.53 7.89
CA LEU A 24 -12.08 2.52 8.98
C LEU A 24 -10.66 2.85 8.48
N LEU A 25 -10.21 2.24 7.38
CA LEU A 25 -8.89 2.48 6.81
C LEU A 25 -8.74 3.94 6.37
N PHE A 26 -9.67 4.45 5.57
CA PHE A 26 -9.62 5.84 5.09
C PHE A 26 -9.90 6.85 6.18
N GLY A 27 -10.79 6.55 7.12
CA GLY A 27 -11.09 7.38 8.29
C GLY A 27 -9.87 7.55 9.19
N MET A 28 -9.17 6.45 9.51
CA MET A 28 -7.92 6.50 10.27
C MET A 28 -6.82 7.21 9.48
N SER A 29 -6.74 6.98 8.18
CA SER A 29 -5.80 7.69 7.32
C SER A 29 -6.02 9.21 7.35
N ALA A 30 -7.27 9.67 7.24
CA ALA A 30 -7.62 11.09 7.31
C ALA A 30 -7.33 11.70 8.69
N LEU A 31 -7.66 10.98 9.77
CA LEU A 31 -7.41 11.43 11.14
C LEU A 31 -5.91 11.58 11.43
N PHE A 32 -5.11 10.64 10.98
CA PHE A 32 -3.66 10.66 11.17
C PHE A 32 -2.90 11.53 10.17
N PHE A 33 -3.57 12.09 9.18
CA PHE A 33 -2.96 13.01 8.23
C PHE A 33 -2.34 14.24 8.92
N TYR A 34 -3.05 14.85 9.85
CA TYR A 34 -2.58 16.03 10.59
C TYR A 34 -1.38 15.72 11.50
N PRO A 35 -1.42 14.72 12.42
CA PRO A 35 -0.28 14.42 13.28
C PRO A 35 0.93 13.94 12.49
N THR A 36 0.76 13.17 11.42
CA THR A 36 1.86 12.71 10.56
C THR A 36 2.57 13.87 9.87
N ASN A 37 1.81 14.84 9.34
CA ASN A 37 2.37 16.03 8.72
C ASN A 37 3.12 16.91 9.75
N LYS A 38 2.57 17.07 10.95
CA LYS A 38 3.25 17.80 12.03
C LYS A 38 4.55 17.12 12.47
N LEU A 39 4.53 15.80 12.55
CA LEU A 39 5.67 14.99 12.95
C LEU A 39 6.78 15.04 11.89
N SER A 40 6.42 15.02 10.60
CA SER A 40 7.36 15.09 9.49
C SER A 40 8.09 16.44 9.42
N LYS A 41 7.40 17.53 9.76
CA LYS A 41 8.04 18.85 9.87
C LYS A 41 9.04 18.92 11.01
N LYS A 42 8.84 18.16 12.11
CA LYS A 42 9.74 18.16 13.28
C LYS A 42 10.95 17.25 13.09
N TYR A 43 10.76 16.05 12.54
CA TYR A 43 11.81 15.01 12.45
C TYR A 43 12.38 14.83 11.03
N GLY A 44 11.83 15.51 10.06
CA GLY A 44 12.18 15.43 8.64
C GLY A 44 11.39 14.33 7.90
N TYR A 45 11.07 14.59 6.65
CA TYR A 45 10.26 13.70 5.81
C TYR A 45 10.88 12.31 5.66
N ARG A 46 12.21 12.22 5.51
CA ARG A 46 12.93 10.97 5.29
C ARG A 46 12.78 9.99 6.46
N LYS A 47 12.95 10.45 7.70
CA LYS A 47 12.86 9.58 8.88
C LYS A 47 11.45 9.06 9.10
N ILE A 48 10.45 9.91 8.92
CA ILE A 48 9.04 9.52 9.11
C ILE A 48 8.58 8.59 7.98
N MET A 49 9.04 8.82 6.74
CA MET A 49 8.77 7.90 5.63
C MET A 49 9.30 6.49 5.91
N LEU A 50 10.54 6.37 6.40
CA LEU A 50 11.12 5.09 6.82
C LEU A 50 10.30 4.42 7.93
N ALA A 51 9.86 5.19 8.93
CA ALA A 51 8.99 4.68 9.99
C ALA A 51 7.65 4.17 9.43
N CYS A 52 7.02 4.92 8.52
CA CYS A 52 5.77 4.48 7.87
C CYS A 52 5.97 3.21 7.04
N LEU A 53 7.07 3.08 6.29
CA LEU A 53 7.38 1.87 5.53
C LEU A 53 7.62 0.66 6.44
N ALA A 54 8.33 0.84 7.57
CA ALA A 54 8.52 -0.21 8.57
C ALA A 54 7.19 -0.64 9.19
N MET A 55 6.30 0.30 9.54
CA MET A 55 4.96 -0.01 10.05
C MET A 55 4.11 -0.74 9.00
N LEU A 56 4.15 -0.32 7.73
CA LEU A 56 3.44 -1.01 6.64
C LEU A 56 3.92 -2.45 6.48
N THR A 57 5.24 -2.67 6.50
CA THR A 57 5.83 -4.01 6.45
C THR A 57 5.34 -4.86 7.62
N PHE A 58 5.38 -4.33 8.83
CA PHE A 58 4.93 -5.03 10.02
C PHE A 58 3.45 -5.41 9.95
N PHE A 59 2.57 -4.47 9.63
CA PHE A 59 1.13 -4.74 9.53
C PHE A 59 0.77 -5.67 8.37
N THR A 60 1.49 -5.60 7.23
CA THR A 60 1.27 -6.56 6.12
C THR A 60 1.70 -7.97 6.50
N LEU A 61 2.76 -8.13 7.29
CA LEU A 61 3.13 -9.42 7.85
C LEU A 61 2.10 -9.92 8.88
N CYS A 62 1.50 -9.04 9.67
CA CYS A 62 0.37 -9.40 10.55
C CYS A 62 -0.85 -9.86 9.73
N LEU A 63 -1.14 -9.24 8.58
CA LEU A 63 -2.19 -9.73 7.67
C LEU A 63 -1.90 -11.12 7.13
N PHE A 64 -0.63 -11.45 6.84
CA PHE A 64 -0.24 -12.80 6.44
C PHE A 64 -0.53 -13.85 7.51
N GLN A 65 -0.48 -13.48 8.77
CA GLN A 65 -0.79 -14.36 9.92
C GLN A 65 -2.27 -14.39 10.29
N LEU A 66 -3.09 -13.52 9.67
CA LEU A 66 -4.53 -13.44 9.94
C LEU A 66 -5.23 -14.75 9.53
N GLY A 67 -6.00 -15.32 10.45
CA GLY A 67 -6.68 -16.60 10.22
C GLY A 67 -5.81 -17.84 10.45
N LYS A 68 -4.49 -17.69 10.68
CA LYS A 68 -3.57 -18.76 11.09
C LYS A 68 -3.28 -18.70 12.59
N ILE A 69 -2.74 -17.59 13.05
CA ILE A 69 -2.35 -17.35 14.46
C ILE A 69 -3.23 -16.24 15.05
N ILE A 70 -3.53 -15.21 14.25
CA ILE A 70 -4.33 -14.05 14.67
C ILE A 70 -5.81 -14.37 14.40
N PRO A 71 -6.71 -14.22 15.38
CA PRO A 71 -8.14 -14.46 15.18
C PRO A 71 -8.73 -13.49 14.16
N VAL A 72 -9.66 -13.99 13.35
CA VAL A 72 -10.30 -13.24 12.24
C VAL A 72 -10.98 -11.95 12.72
N SER A 73 -11.46 -11.92 13.97
CA SER A 73 -12.06 -10.72 14.59
C SER A 73 -11.09 -9.52 14.70
N MET A 74 -9.79 -9.77 14.69
CA MET A 74 -8.76 -8.73 14.69
C MET A 74 -8.53 -8.09 13.30
N GLY A 75 -9.21 -8.56 12.26
CA GLY A 75 -9.08 -8.01 10.91
C GLY A 75 -9.47 -6.53 10.82
N TYR A 76 -10.60 -6.13 11.43
CA TYR A 76 -11.04 -4.72 11.40
C TYR A 76 -10.03 -3.75 12.05
N PRO A 77 -9.59 -3.97 13.30
CA PRO A 77 -8.59 -3.10 13.90
C PRO A 77 -7.26 -3.11 13.11
N LEU A 78 -6.90 -4.23 12.49
CA LEU A 78 -5.69 -4.31 11.69
C LEU A 78 -5.78 -3.42 10.43
N PHE A 79 -6.92 -3.45 9.72
CA PHE A 79 -7.16 -2.55 8.58
C PHE A 79 -7.18 -1.08 9.00
N ALA A 80 -7.76 -0.76 10.16
CA ALA A 80 -7.73 0.59 10.71
C ALA A 80 -6.28 1.06 11.00
N LEU A 81 -5.45 0.19 11.60
CA LEU A 81 -4.06 0.50 11.91
C LEU A 81 -3.18 0.67 10.67
N ILE A 82 -3.45 -0.08 9.59
CA ILE A 82 -2.78 0.09 8.30
C ILE A 82 -3.06 1.48 7.70
N GLY A 83 -4.23 2.06 7.96
CA GLY A 83 -4.57 3.41 7.52
C GLY A 83 -3.60 4.49 8.01
N ILE A 84 -3.00 4.32 9.18
CA ILE A 84 -2.07 5.29 9.78
C ILE A 84 -0.82 5.51 8.91
N PRO A 85 -0.01 4.48 8.62
CA PRO A 85 1.18 4.66 7.80
C PRO A 85 0.87 4.94 6.32
N VAL A 86 -0.30 4.53 5.82
CA VAL A 86 -0.74 4.86 4.45
C VAL A 86 -0.92 6.36 4.27
N ALA A 87 -1.46 7.08 5.25
CA ALA A 87 -1.60 8.53 5.21
C ALA A 87 -0.27 9.23 4.88
N GLY A 88 0.80 8.84 5.55
CA GLY A 88 2.13 9.39 5.33
C GLY A 88 2.75 8.94 4.01
N SER A 89 2.90 7.64 3.84
CA SER A 89 3.68 7.03 2.77
C SER A 89 3.08 7.24 1.37
N ALA A 90 1.75 7.21 1.24
CA ALA A 90 1.10 7.30 -0.07
C ALA A 90 0.69 8.73 -0.45
N PHE A 91 0.26 9.53 0.53
CA PHE A 91 -0.41 10.81 0.23
C PHE A 91 0.41 12.05 0.62
N ILE A 92 1.17 12.01 1.71
CA ILE A 92 1.88 13.21 2.21
C ILE A 92 3.30 13.29 1.67
N PHE A 93 4.09 12.24 1.86
CA PHE A 93 5.52 12.32 1.64
C PHE A 93 5.95 12.38 0.17
N PRO A 94 5.41 11.58 -0.76
CA PRO A 94 5.85 11.62 -2.14
C PRO A 94 5.69 13.01 -2.77
N PRO A 95 4.52 13.67 -2.71
CA PRO A 95 4.38 15.01 -3.29
C PRO A 95 5.17 16.08 -2.52
N ALA A 96 5.27 16.00 -1.19
CA ALA A 96 6.02 16.97 -0.41
C ALA A 96 7.53 16.93 -0.70
N MET A 97 8.10 15.73 -0.79
CA MET A 97 9.52 15.56 -1.11
C MET A 97 9.83 15.96 -2.54
N LEU A 98 8.93 15.65 -3.46
CA LEU A 98 9.11 16.01 -4.87
C LEU A 98 9.04 17.53 -5.07
N SER A 99 8.14 18.21 -4.36
CA SER A 99 8.07 19.67 -4.34
C SER A 99 9.36 20.29 -3.80
N GLU A 100 9.90 19.76 -2.70
CA GLU A 100 11.16 20.25 -2.12
C GLU A 100 12.35 20.05 -3.07
N ILE A 101 12.44 18.88 -3.72
CA ILE A 101 13.49 18.60 -4.71
C ILE A 101 13.31 19.48 -5.94
N GLY A 102 12.09 19.58 -6.46
CA GLY A 102 11.77 20.42 -7.61
C GLY A 102 12.10 21.89 -7.40
N SER A 103 11.80 22.44 -6.22
CA SER A 103 12.14 23.82 -5.86
C SER A 103 13.65 24.04 -5.83
N LYS A 104 14.42 23.15 -5.20
CA LYS A 104 15.89 23.24 -5.15
C LYS A 104 16.51 23.23 -6.54
N ILE A 105 16.09 22.29 -7.39
CA ILE A 105 16.60 22.20 -8.77
C ILE A 105 16.20 23.44 -9.59
N SER A 106 15.01 23.99 -9.34
CA SER A 106 14.54 25.20 -10.01
C SER A 106 15.37 26.43 -9.62
N GLU A 107 15.76 26.53 -8.35
CA GLU A 107 16.65 27.59 -7.86
C GLU A 107 18.05 27.50 -8.46
N GLU A 108 18.60 26.27 -8.55
CA GLU A 108 19.94 26.06 -9.12
C GLU A 108 20.03 26.31 -10.63
N ASN A 109 18.99 25.96 -11.39
CA ASN A 109 18.99 26.05 -12.85
C ASN A 109 18.29 27.29 -13.42
N GLY A 110 17.64 28.10 -12.58
CA GLY A 110 16.90 29.28 -13.02
C GLY A 110 15.61 28.99 -13.82
N ASN A 111 15.23 27.73 -13.97
CA ASN A 111 14.06 27.27 -14.71
C ASN A 111 13.08 26.54 -13.79
N ARG A 112 11.78 26.74 -13.99
CA ARG A 112 10.72 26.04 -13.23
C ARG A 112 10.59 24.58 -13.68
N ILE A 113 11.23 23.65 -12.97
CA ILE A 113 11.27 22.22 -13.31
C ILE A 113 10.27 21.41 -12.48
N GLU A 114 9.58 22.02 -11.52
CA GLU A 114 8.63 21.35 -10.61
C GLU A 114 7.57 20.53 -11.38
N GLY A 115 6.99 21.10 -12.45
CA GLY A 115 5.99 20.41 -13.28
C GLY A 115 6.52 19.15 -13.96
N VAL A 116 7.78 19.16 -14.39
CA VAL A 116 8.43 17.99 -14.99
C VAL A 116 8.61 16.89 -13.95
N CYS A 117 9.04 17.24 -12.73
CA CYS A 117 9.19 16.30 -11.63
C CYS A 117 7.87 15.59 -11.29
N PHE A 118 6.77 16.36 -11.17
CA PHE A 118 5.44 15.78 -10.94
C PHE A 118 4.94 14.95 -12.13
N GLY A 119 5.26 15.33 -13.36
CA GLY A 119 4.96 14.55 -14.56
C GLY A 119 5.63 13.19 -14.56
N ILE A 120 6.91 13.15 -14.24
CA ILE A 120 7.69 11.90 -14.10
C ILE A 120 7.12 11.02 -12.99
N GLN A 121 6.81 11.59 -11.82
CA GLN A 121 6.18 10.84 -10.73
C GLN A 121 4.84 10.23 -11.17
N GLY A 122 3.98 11.03 -11.82
CA GLY A 122 2.69 10.55 -12.32
C GLY A 122 2.82 9.42 -13.33
N PHE A 123 3.83 9.46 -14.19
CA PHE A 123 4.14 8.39 -15.14
C PHE A 123 4.50 7.09 -14.41
N PHE A 124 5.46 7.13 -13.49
CA PHE A 124 5.87 5.96 -12.72
C PHE A 124 4.73 5.39 -11.86
N LEU A 125 3.90 6.27 -11.27
CA LEU A 125 2.75 5.86 -10.50
C LEU A 125 1.75 5.07 -11.37
N LYS A 126 1.45 5.55 -12.57
CA LYS A 126 0.56 4.85 -13.52
C LYS A 126 1.15 3.53 -13.98
N MET A 127 2.46 3.49 -14.28
CA MET A 127 3.14 2.23 -14.60
C MET A 127 3.05 1.22 -13.46
N ALA A 128 3.26 1.65 -12.21
CA ALA A 128 3.14 0.78 -11.04
C ALA A 128 1.73 0.23 -10.88
N PHE A 129 0.68 1.02 -11.12
CA PHE A 129 -0.70 0.55 -11.12
C PHE A 129 -0.97 -0.47 -12.23
N MET A 130 -0.49 -0.24 -13.45
CA MET A 130 -0.63 -1.18 -14.57
C MET A 130 0.02 -2.54 -14.25
N ILE A 131 1.25 -2.51 -13.74
CA ILE A 131 1.97 -3.72 -13.33
C ILE A 131 1.23 -4.43 -12.20
N SER A 132 0.73 -3.70 -11.21
CA SER A 132 -0.04 -4.28 -10.09
C SER A 132 -1.33 -4.95 -10.55
N ILE A 133 -2.05 -4.37 -11.52
CA ILE A 133 -3.29 -4.94 -12.06
C ILE A 133 -2.99 -6.23 -12.85
N LEU A 134 -1.86 -6.31 -13.54
CA LEU A 134 -1.46 -7.52 -14.28
C LEU A 134 -0.99 -8.63 -13.34
N ILE A 135 -0.17 -8.29 -12.34
CA ILE A 135 0.43 -9.28 -11.43
C ILE A 135 -0.59 -9.82 -10.43
N LEU A 136 -1.54 -9.02 -9.97
CA LEU A 136 -2.50 -9.40 -8.93
C LEU A 136 -3.32 -10.66 -9.29
N PRO A 137 -3.97 -10.77 -10.47
CA PRO A 137 -4.69 -11.98 -10.86
C PRO A 137 -3.78 -13.21 -10.95
N ILE A 138 -2.56 -13.03 -11.47
CA ILE A 138 -1.58 -14.12 -11.60
C ILE A 138 -1.24 -14.70 -10.23
N ILE A 139 -0.99 -13.86 -9.23
CA ILE A 139 -0.68 -14.30 -7.86
C ILE A 139 -1.89 -14.97 -7.21
N LEU A 140 -3.10 -14.43 -7.41
CA LEU A 140 -4.33 -14.96 -6.83
C LEU A 140 -4.69 -16.36 -7.34
N VAL A 141 -4.31 -16.67 -8.58
CA VAL A 141 -4.60 -17.97 -9.24
C VAL A 141 -3.37 -18.90 -9.25
N ALA A 142 -2.18 -18.40 -8.91
CA ALA A 142 -0.94 -19.20 -8.91
C ALA A 142 -1.01 -20.46 -8.03
N GLY A 143 -1.97 -20.55 -7.10
CA GLY A 143 -2.26 -21.78 -6.34
C GLY A 143 -2.85 -22.92 -7.19
N ASN A 144 -3.51 -22.67 -8.31
CA ASN A 144 -4.23 -23.64 -9.16
C ASN A 144 -3.50 -24.07 -10.44
N GLY A 145 -2.30 -23.59 -10.69
CA GLY A 145 -1.45 -24.08 -11.80
C GLY A 145 -1.77 -23.56 -13.21
N ASP A 146 -2.91 -22.92 -13.45
CA ASP A 146 -3.34 -22.44 -14.78
C ASP A 146 -3.28 -20.91 -14.89
N ILE A 147 -2.09 -20.41 -15.19
CA ILE A 147 -1.82 -18.96 -15.37
C ILE A 147 -2.62 -18.38 -16.56
N LEU A 148 -2.86 -19.20 -17.59
CA LEU A 148 -3.56 -18.74 -18.80
C LEU A 148 -5.06 -18.50 -18.53
N SER A 149 -5.68 -19.32 -17.69
CA SER A 149 -7.08 -19.15 -17.27
C SER A 149 -7.28 -17.93 -16.37
N ALA A 150 -6.26 -17.56 -15.60
CA ALA A 150 -6.27 -16.38 -14.74
C ALA A 150 -6.32 -15.05 -15.51
N ILE A 151 -5.74 -15.04 -16.71
CA ILE A 151 -5.69 -13.84 -17.57
C ILE A 151 -6.96 -13.71 -18.42
N THR A 152 -7.57 -14.86 -18.81
CA THR A 152 -8.68 -14.88 -19.78
C THR A 152 -10.05 -14.99 -19.14
N THR A 153 -10.16 -15.50 -17.92
CA THR A 153 -11.45 -15.72 -17.25
C THR A 153 -11.40 -15.10 -15.85
N ALA A 154 -12.45 -14.35 -15.48
CA ALA A 154 -12.56 -13.87 -14.11
C ALA A 154 -12.44 -15.06 -13.12
N PRO A 155 -11.56 -14.99 -12.14
CA PRO A 155 -11.31 -16.12 -11.25
C PRO A 155 -12.60 -16.55 -10.55
N LYS A 156 -13.06 -17.76 -10.84
CA LYS A 156 -14.28 -18.35 -10.24
C LYS A 156 -14.11 -18.80 -8.80
N GLY A 157 -12.93 -18.63 -8.23
CA GLY A 157 -12.61 -18.93 -6.82
C GLY A 157 -11.20 -18.47 -6.53
N VAL A 158 -11.07 -17.56 -5.59
CA VAL A 158 -9.77 -17.13 -5.09
C VAL A 158 -9.36 -18.11 -4.01
N GLU A 159 -8.27 -18.82 -4.22
CA GLU A 159 -7.76 -19.72 -3.21
C GLU A 159 -7.13 -18.93 -2.05
N LYS A 160 -7.39 -19.36 -0.80
CA LYS A 160 -6.86 -18.69 0.39
C LYS A 160 -5.34 -18.57 0.35
N SER A 161 -4.64 -19.53 -0.27
CA SER A 161 -3.19 -19.51 -0.51
C SER A 161 -2.76 -18.30 -1.35
N GLY A 162 -3.48 -17.95 -2.42
CA GLY A 162 -3.19 -16.81 -3.26
C GLY A 162 -3.32 -15.46 -2.54
N ILE A 163 -4.31 -15.35 -1.65
CA ILE A 163 -4.51 -14.14 -0.84
C ILE A 163 -3.34 -13.95 0.13
N TYR A 164 -2.89 -15.02 0.79
CA TYR A 164 -1.73 -14.98 1.67
C TYR A 164 -0.44 -14.66 0.89
N LEU A 165 -0.27 -15.25 -0.30
CA LEU A 165 0.89 -14.99 -1.16
C LEU A 165 0.94 -13.50 -1.56
N THR A 166 -0.21 -12.88 -1.85
CA THR A 166 -0.27 -11.47 -2.20
C THR A 166 0.18 -10.56 -1.04
N SER A 167 -0.19 -10.88 0.20
CA SER A 167 0.27 -10.12 1.37
C SER A 167 1.77 -10.27 1.59
N LEU A 168 2.33 -11.47 1.32
CA LEU A 168 3.77 -11.72 1.42
C LEU A 168 4.55 -10.96 0.35
N VAL A 169 4.09 -10.95 -0.90
CA VAL A 169 4.70 -10.17 -2.00
C VAL A 169 4.65 -8.68 -1.69
N SER A 170 3.54 -8.20 -1.13
CA SER A 170 3.43 -6.80 -0.68
C SER A 170 4.43 -6.47 0.42
N ALA A 171 4.59 -7.34 1.42
CA ALA A 171 5.56 -7.17 2.50
C ALA A 171 7.01 -7.12 1.96
N ILE A 172 7.36 -8.02 1.04
CA ILE A 172 8.68 -8.03 0.38
C ILE A 172 8.90 -6.71 -0.38
N SER A 173 7.90 -6.23 -1.11
CA SER A 173 7.99 -4.97 -1.85
C SER A 173 8.22 -3.77 -0.93
N PHE A 174 7.59 -3.74 0.25
CA PHE A 174 7.83 -2.71 1.26
C PHE A 174 9.22 -2.81 1.88
N ILE A 175 9.75 -4.02 2.11
CA ILE A 175 11.12 -4.23 2.58
C ILE A 175 12.13 -3.73 1.56
N ILE A 176 11.95 -4.05 0.29
CA ILE A 176 12.81 -3.58 -0.80
C ILE A 176 12.76 -2.04 -0.85
N SER A 177 11.55 -1.46 -0.80
CA SER A 177 11.37 -0.01 -0.77
C SER A 177 12.07 0.65 0.42
N PHE A 178 11.98 0.02 1.60
CA PHE A 178 12.67 0.48 2.81
C PHE A 178 14.18 0.51 2.62
N PHE A 179 14.77 -0.53 2.06
CA PHE A 179 16.21 -0.61 1.80
C PHE A 179 16.67 0.45 0.80
N PHE A 180 15.96 0.64 -0.31
CA PHE A 180 16.27 1.67 -1.29
C PHE A 180 16.17 3.07 -0.70
N TYR A 181 15.22 3.29 0.18
CA TYR A 181 14.99 4.58 0.80
C TYR A 181 15.96 4.88 1.95
N TYR A 182 16.44 3.84 2.62
CA TYR A 182 17.43 3.95 3.71
C TYR A 182 18.80 4.39 3.18
N ARG A 183 19.21 3.90 2.01
CA ARG A 183 20.51 4.23 1.38
C ARG A 183 20.54 5.65 0.84
#